data_e03ba3d22bcfe6beefc795a9cdff8798
#
_entry.id   e03ba3d22bcfe6beefc795a9cdff8798
#
_cell.length_a   1.000
_cell.length_b   1.000
_cell.length_c   1.000
_cell.angle_alpha   90.00
_cell.angle_beta   90.00
_cell.angle_gamma   90.00
#
_symmetry.space_group_name_H-M   'P 1'
#
loop_
_entity.id
_entity.type
_entity.pdbx_description
1 polymer ?
#
loop_
_entity_poly.entity_id
_entity_poly.type
_entity_poly.pdbx_seq_one_letter_code
_entity_poly.pdbx_strand_id
1 'polypeptide(L)'
;MSVLKLAASSICFRLPGQSVMLESSAPPFPFEAAVAALRQILTFEAPADVLLSRFFRDHHELGSKDRTFVADLVFGVLRHLRTLETACGKPTPRLLALAFLARQMGYNKRQLEQVFRGPEMDLLPDIKAMKLSEQSLAIQWDLPDWLADRLLARHGAEQTARLALSLRNPAAMDIRVNTIFSNRDTLLTALSNSGINTSPTPYSPLGLRLADKPAIQQHPLFLAGHFEVQDEGSQLLSYLLAPKRGEMVVDFCAGSGGKTLALGAMMHSAGRLYAFDVSEKRLARFKPRFKRSGLSNVTPQLISNEHDIRIKRLNGKIDRVLVDAPCSGLGTLRRNPDLKFRQSPESVAELSVKQASILAAAARLIKPGGRLVYATCSLLQEENEDIVTAFLAQHPEFSLKPAQAVLAEQHIMLDTGDFLQLNPADHATDGFFAAVLERA
;
A
#
# COMPACT_ATOMS: atom_id res chain seq x y z
N MET A 1 1.86 31.86 -22.28
CA MET A 1 1.62 30.84 -23.31
C MET A 1 2.93 30.18 -23.69
N SER A 2 3.54 29.33 -22.87
CA SER A 2 4.74 28.56 -23.24
C SER A 2 5.17 27.53 -22.20
N VAL A 3 4.24 26.74 -21.61
CA VAL A 3 4.60 25.65 -20.67
C VAL A 3 3.90 24.31 -21.07
N LEU A 4 3.11 24.30 -22.11
CA LEU A 4 2.25 23.14 -22.49
C LEU A 4 2.81 22.26 -23.62
N LYS A 5 4.10 22.38 -23.99
CA LYS A 5 4.67 21.62 -25.13
C LYS A 5 5.66 20.51 -24.79
N LEU A 6 5.88 20.18 -23.51
CA LEU A 6 6.91 19.19 -23.12
C LEU A 6 6.39 17.82 -22.64
N ALA A 7 5.11 17.55 -22.73
CA ALA A 7 4.53 16.26 -22.28
C ALA A 7 3.94 15.39 -23.41
N ALA A 8 4.22 15.67 -24.67
CA ALA A 8 3.69 14.89 -25.80
C ALA A 8 4.76 14.04 -26.51
N SER A 9 5.79 13.58 -25.82
CA SER A 9 6.59 12.47 -26.34
C SER A 9 5.96 11.19 -25.79
N SER A 10 5.39 10.41 -26.71
CA SER A 10 4.88 9.05 -26.48
C SER A 10 5.97 8.19 -25.88
N ILE A 11 6.12 8.22 -24.56
CA ILE A 11 6.92 7.24 -23.84
C ILE A 11 6.03 6.01 -23.72
N CYS A 12 6.12 5.16 -24.73
CA CYS A 12 5.70 3.77 -24.65
C CYS A 12 6.58 3.11 -23.58
N PHE A 13 6.15 3.11 -22.31
CA PHE A 13 6.78 2.29 -21.29
C PHE A 13 6.47 0.83 -21.61
N ARG A 14 7.37 0.19 -22.35
CA ARG A 14 7.48 -1.27 -22.31
C ARG A 14 7.88 -1.62 -20.88
N LEU A 15 6.99 -2.31 -20.16
CA LEU A 15 7.35 -3.01 -18.94
C LEU A 15 8.54 -3.94 -19.26
N PRO A 16 9.67 -3.86 -18.55
CA PRO A 16 10.77 -4.79 -18.76
C PRO A 16 10.29 -6.19 -18.33
N GLY A 17 10.22 -7.11 -19.29
CA GLY A 17 10.21 -8.54 -19.04
C GLY A 17 8.91 -9.30 -19.17
N GLN A 18 7.93 -8.89 -20.02
CA GLN A 18 6.89 -9.85 -20.45
C GLN A 18 6.43 -9.57 -21.88
N SER A 19 7.18 -10.07 -22.85
CA SER A 19 6.58 -10.56 -24.09
C SER A 19 5.87 -11.86 -23.77
N VAL A 20 4.64 -11.81 -23.28
CA VAL A 20 3.74 -12.95 -23.43
C VAL A 20 3.37 -12.96 -24.91
N MET A 21 4.21 -13.61 -25.72
CA MET A 21 3.82 -14.06 -27.04
C MET A 21 2.68 -15.04 -26.82
N LEU A 22 1.46 -14.61 -27.02
CA LEU A 22 0.35 -15.52 -27.27
C LEU A 22 0.63 -16.20 -28.60
N GLU A 23 1.37 -17.31 -28.53
CA GLU A 23 1.38 -18.29 -29.60
C GLU A 23 -0.06 -18.75 -29.82
N SER A 24 -0.41 -18.80 -31.08
CA SER A 24 -1.67 -19.20 -31.67
C SER A 24 -2.49 -20.21 -30.87
N SER A 25 -3.77 -19.90 -30.63
CA SER A 25 -4.82 -20.80 -30.11
C SER A 25 -4.90 -21.02 -28.59
N ALA A 26 -4.68 -20.01 -27.76
CA ALA A 26 -5.15 -20.09 -26.37
C ALA A 26 -6.69 -19.97 -26.36
N PRO A 27 -7.41 -20.84 -25.64
CA PRO A 27 -8.86 -20.81 -25.56
C PRO A 27 -9.37 -19.50 -24.91
N PRO A 28 -10.60 -19.07 -25.19
CA PRO A 28 -11.23 -17.88 -24.62
C PRO A 28 -11.45 -17.96 -23.11
N PHE A 29 -11.06 -19.04 -22.47
CA PHE A 29 -11.37 -19.39 -21.10
C PHE A 29 -10.83 -18.42 -20.03
N PRO A 30 -9.54 -18.03 -20.01
CA PRO A 30 -9.07 -17.10 -18.95
C PRO A 30 -9.68 -15.71 -19.11
N PHE A 31 -10.05 -15.32 -20.33
CA PHE A 31 -10.68 -14.02 -20.60
C PHE A 31 -12.10 -13.95 -20.03
N GLU A 32 -12.94 -14.96 -20.23
CA GLU A 32 -14.30 -15.01 -19.68
C GLU A 32 -14.28 -15.05 -18.15
N ALA A 33 -13.33 -15.77 -17.57
CA ALA A 33 -13.09 -15.75 -16.12
C ALA A 33 -12.70 -14.35 -15.62
N ALA A 34 -11.87 -13.62 -16.36
CA ALA A 34 -11.50 -12.25 -16.00
C ALA A 34 -12.71 -11.29 -16.07
N VAL A 35 -13.57 -11.41 -17.10
CA VAL A 35 -14.81 -10.64 -17.21
C VAL A 35 -15.77 -10.97 -16.07
N ALA A 36 -15.91 -12.25 -15.71
CA ALA A 36 -16.74 -12.67 -14.58
C ALA A 36 -16.22 -12.11 -13.24
N ALA A 37 -14.91 -12.15 -13.02
CA ALA A 37 -14.27 -11.54 -11.86
C ALA A 37 -14.48 -10.01 -11.83
N LEU A 38 -14.30 -9.31 -12.96
CA LEU A 38 -14.56 -7.87 -13.07
C LEU A 38 -16.00 -7.52 -12.70
N ARG A 39 -16.99 -8.30 -13.13
CA ARG A 39 -18.41 -8.06 -12.79
C ARG A 39 -18.64 -8.04 -11.29
N GLN A 40 -17.99 -8.92 -10.55
CA GLN A 40 -18.09 -8.94 -9.08
C GLN A 40 -17.32 -7.79 -8.43
N ILE A 41 -16.13 -7.48 -8.93
CA ILE A 41 -15.23 -6.50 -8.31
C ILE A 41 -15.70 -5.07 -8.55
N LEU A 42 -16.31 -4.77 -9.68
CA LEU A 42 -16.84 -3.44 -10.02
C LEU A 42 -18.09 -3.05 -9.22
N THR A 43 -18.63 -3.94 -8.36
CA THR A 43 -19.62 -3.56 -7.35
C THR A 43 -19.02 -2.75 -6.20
N PHE A 44 -17.71 -2.85 -5.98
CA PHE A 44 -16.96 -2.23 -4.89
C PHE A 44 -17.47 -2.56 -3.46
N GLU A 45 -18.25 -3.62 -3.29
CA GLU A 45 -18.79 -4.05 -1.99
C GLU A 45 -17.71 -4.55 -1.02
N ALA A 46 -16.61 -5.05 -1.53
CA ALA A 46 -15.47 -5.52 -0.74
C ALA A 46 -14.14 -5.23 -1.45
N PRO A 47 -12.99 -5.32 -0.74
CA PRO A 47 -11.67 -5.18 -1.35
C PRO A 47 -11.46 -6.11 -2.55
N ALA A 48 -10.88 -5.58 -3.64
CA ALA A 48 -10.69 -6.33 -4.88
C ALA A 48 -9.85 -7.61 -4.68
N ASP A 49 -8.81 -7.55 -3.84
CA ASP A 49 -7.97 -8.70 -3.49
C ASP A 49 -8.76 -9.81 -2.77
N VAL A 50 -9.70 -9.42 -1.90
CA VAL A 50 -10.56 -10.35 -1.16
C VAL A 50 -11.56 -11.03 -2.12
N LEU A 51 -12.21 -10.25 -3.00
CA LEU A 51 -13.15 -10.77 -3.99
C LEU A 51 -12.43 -11.69 -4.98
N LEU A 52 -11.27 -11.28 -5.48
CA LEU A 52 -10.47 -12.08 -6.41
C LEU A 52 -9.95 -13.37 -5.76
N SER A 53 -9.54 -13.31 -4.49
CA SER A 53 -9.15 -14.51 -3.74
C SER A 53 -10.31 -15.48 -3.53
N ARG A 54 -11.54 -14.97 -3.35
CA ARG A 54 -12.75 -15.81 -3.31
C ARG A 54 -13.01 -16.41 -4.67
N PHE A 55 -13.00 -15.60 -5.72
CA PHE A 55 -13.20 -16.04 -7.09
C PHE A 55 -12.26 -17.20 -7.46
N PHE A 56 -10.96 -17.09 -7.14
CA PHE A 56 -10.00 -18.18 -7.41
C PHE A 56 -10.21 -19.45 -6.57
N ARG A 57 -10.84 -19.37 -5.43
CA ARG A 57 -11.23 -20.57 -4.66
C ARG A 57 -12.42 -21.26 -5.25
N ASP A 58 -13.34 -20.50 -5.84
CA ASP A 58 -14.55 -21.04 -6.46
C ASP A 58 -14.29 -21.57 -7.88
N HIS A 59 -13.14 -21.18 -8.50
CA HIS A 59 -12.71 -21.57 -9.85
C HIS A 59 -11.40 -22.35 -9.78
N HIS A 60 -11.49 -23.61 -9.33
CA HIS A 60 -10.31 -24.48 -9.17
C HIS A 60 -9.66 -24.88 -10.48
N GLU A 61 -10.40 -24.84 -11.59
CA GLU A 61 -9.96 -25.12 -12.95
C GLU A 61 -8.92 -24.13 -13.48
N LEU A 62 -8.84 -22.92 -12.90
CA LEU A 62 -7.86 -21.92 -13.28
C LEU A 62 -6.46 -22.28 -12.80
N GLY A 63 -5.55 -22.53 -13.74
CA GLY A 63 -4.14 -22.75 -13.46
C GLY A 63 -3.40 -21.48 -13.02
N SER A 64 -2.15 -21.61 -12.62
CA SER A 64 -1.36 -20.47 -12.14
C SER A 64 -1.24 -19.35 -13.18
N LYS A 65 -1.02 -19.69 -14.46
CA LYS A 65 -0.92 -18.71 -15.56
C LYS A 65 -2.26 -18.00 -15.81
N ASP A 66 -3.37 -18.73 -15.73
CA ASP A 66 -4.71 -18.17 -15.91
C ASP A 66 -5.05 -17.20 -14.78
N ARG A 67 -4.74 -17.57 -13.53
CA ARG A 67 -4.92 -16.69 -12.36
C ARG A 67 -4.10 -15.41 -12.48
N THR A 68 -2.88 -15.50 -12.97
CA THR A 68 -2.04 -14.32 -13.22
C THR A 68 -2.69 -13.41 -14.28
N PHE A 69 -3.12 -13.98 -15.41
CA PHE A 69 -3.80 -13.21 -16.46
C PHE A 69 -5.07 -12.52 -15.94
N VAL A 70 -5.92 -13.26 -15.21
CA VAL A 70 -7.14 -12.71 -14.62
C VAL A 70 -6.82 -11.57 -13.65
N ALA A 71 -5.84 -11.75 -12.78
CA ALA A 71 -5.42 -10.73 -11.81
C ALA A 71 -4.87 -9.48 -12.52
N ASP A 72 -4.00 -9.65 -13.51
CA ASP A 72 -3.38 -8.54 -14.25
C ASP A 72 -4.44 -7.73 -15.01
N LEU A 73 -5.41 -8.40 -15.65
CA LEU A 73 -6.50 -7.72 -16.34
C LEU A 73 -7.39 -6.97 -15.35
N VAL A 74 -7.82 -7.61 -14.27
CA VAL A 74 -8.70 -7.00 -13.25
C VAL A 74 -8.03 -5.77 -12.62
N PHE A 75 -6.82 -5.93 -12.10
CA PHE A 75 -6.11 -4.80 -11.48
C PHE A 75 -5.71 -3.73 -12.51
N GLY A 76 -5.43 -4.13 -13.75
CA GLY A 76 -5.17 -3.23 -14.86
C GLY A 76 -6.38 -2.35 -15.17
N VAL A 77 -7.57 -2.94 -15.30
CA VAL A 77 -8.82 -2.21 -15.48
C VAL A 77 -9.08 -1.24 -14.33
N LEU A 78 -8.93 -1.70 -13.07
CA LEU A 78 -9.15 -0.83 -11.90
C LEU A 78 -8.19 0.37 -11.85
N ARG A 79 -6.94 0.21 -12.27
CA ARG A 79 -5.98 1.32 -12.34
C ARG A 79 -6.38 2.39 -13.34
N HIS A 80 -7.00 1.99 -14.45
CA HIS A 80 -7.34 2.84 -15.59
C HIS A 80 -8.85 3.05 -15.75
N LEU A 81 -9.65 2.76 -14.72
CA LEU A 81 -11.10 2.64 -14.84
C LEU A 81 -11.76 3.92 -15.39
N ARG A 82 -11.41 5.11 -14.87
CA ARG A 82 -11.99 6.38 -15.35
C ARG A 82 -11.70 6.63 -16.85
N THR A 83 -10.45 6.41 -17.24
CA THR A 83 -10.04 6.50 -18.66
C THR A 83 -10.78 5.50 -19.54
N LEU A 84 -10.94 4.25 -19.06
CA LEU A 84 -11.59 3.19 -19.82
C LEU A 84 -13.11 3.41 -19.92
N GLU A 85 -13.76 3.84 -18.84
CA GLU A 85 -15.18 4.23 -18.85
C GLU A 85 -15.47 5.34 -19.82
N THR A 86 -14.63 6.39 -19.84
CA THR A 86 -14.74 7.50 -20.77
C THR A 86 -14.58 7.02 -22.21
N ALA A 87 -13.64 6.13 -22.48
CA ALA A 87 -13.42 5.59 -23.83
C ALA A 87 -14.57 4.68 -24.30
N CYS A 88 -15.25 3.99 -23.39
CA CYS A 88 -16.36 3.09 -23.72
C CYS A 88 -17.72 3.81 -23.85
N GLY A 89 -17.89 4.98 -23.25
CA GLY A 89 -19.16 5.71 -23.15
C GLY A 89 -20.22 5.00 -22.31
N LYS A 90 -20.58 3.78 -22.65
CA LYS A 90 -21.46 2.90 -21.85
C LYS A 90 -20.70 1.66 -21.40
N PRO A 91 -19.97 1.72 -20.29
CA PRO A 91 -19.07 0.67 -19.88
C PRO A 91 -19.83 -0.60 -19.43
N THR A 92 -19.39 -1.73 -19.92
CA THR A 92 -19.69 -3.05 -19.38
C THR A 92 -18.37 -3.71 -18.95
N PRO A 93 -18.36 -4.69 -18.05
CA PRO A 93 -17.13 -5.39 -17.67
C PRO A 93 -16.34 -5.91 -18.89
N ARG A 94 -17.05 -6.35 -19.92
CA ARG A 94 -16.46 -6.86 -21.16
C ARG A 94 -15.88 -5.76 -22.03
N LEU A 95 -16.57 -4.62 -22.19
CA LEU A 95 -16.04 -3.45 -22.91
C LEU A 95 -14.85 -2.81 -22.19
N LEU A 96 -14.86 -2.76 -20.85
CA LEU A 96 -13.71 -2.30 -20.07
C LEU A 96 -12.48 -3.19 -20.30
N ALA A 97 -12.67 -4.51 -20.35
CA ALA A 97 -11.60 -5.45 -20.69
C ALA A 97 -11.08 -5.23 -22.12
N LEU A 98 -11.97 -5.04 -23.11
CA LEU A 98 -11.61 -4.68 -24.49
C LEU A 98 -10.78 -3.40 -24.54
N ALA A 99 -11.27 -2.34 -23.90
CA ALA A 99 -10.60 -1.05 -23.88
C ALA A 99 -9.23 -1.14 -23.20
N PHE A 100 -9.10 -1.89 -22.11
CA PHE A 100 -7.82 -2.14 -21.43
C PHE A 100 -6.82 -2.86 -22.34
N LEU A 101 -7.23 -3.96 -22.97
CA LEU A 101 -6.37 -4.70 -23.90
C LEU A 101 -5.95 -3.85 -25.10
N ALA A 102 -6.88 -3.05 -25.64
CA ALA A 102 -6.62 -2.22 -26.82
C ALA A 102 -5.74 -1.00 -26.53
N ARG A 103 -5.96 -0.31 -25.41
CA ARG A 103 -5.32 0.99 -25.10
C ARG A 103 -4.09 0.86 -24.21
N GLN A 104 -4.11 -0.05 -23.26
CA GLN A 104 -3.03 -0.18 -22.28
C GLN A 104 -2.07 -1.32 -22.62
N MET A 105 -2.59 -2.46 -23.10
CA MET A 105 -1.78 -3.61 -23.49
C MET A 105 -1.34 -3.59 -24.96
N GLY A 106 -1.88 -2.68 -25.78
CA GLY A 106 -1.48 -2.50 -27.16
C GLY A 106 -1.91 -3.62 -28.12
N TYR A 107 -2.95 -4.40 -27.76
CA TYR A 107 -3.45 -5.47 -28.62
C TYR A 107 -3.99 -4.92 -29.94
N ASN A 108 -3.61 -5.57 -31.05
CA ASN A 108 -4.12 -5.22 -32.37
C ASN A 108 -5.51 -5.84 -32.62
N LYS A 109 -6.17 -5.39 -33.69
CA LYS A 109 -7.53 -5.82 -34.05
C LYS A 109 -7.63 -7.35 -34.17
N ARG A 110 -6.67 -7.99 -34.84
CA ARG A 110 -6.66 -9.44 -35.09
C ARG A 110 -6.58 -10.25 -33.78
N GLN A 111 -5.81 -9.76 -32.81
CA GLN A 111 -5.72 -10.39 -31.48
C GLN A 111 -7.03 -10.24 -30.71
N LEU A 112 -7.67 -9.08 -30.80
CA LEU A 112 -8.95 -8.81 -30.11
C LEU A 112 -10.11 -9.60 -30.73
N GLU A 113 -10.14 -9.81 -32.04
CA GLU A 113 -11.14 -10.61 -32.77
C GLU A 113 -11.16 -12.09 -32.34
N GLN A 114 -10.13 -12.58 -31.64
CA GLN A 114 -10.14 -13.92 -31.07
C GLN A 114 -11.09 -14.04 -29.86
N VAL A 115 -11.37 -12.94 -29.16
CA VAL A 115 -12.11 -12.90 -27.90
C VAL A 115 -13.40 -12.08 -28.00
N PHE A 116 -13.42 -11.06 -28.84
CA PHE A 116 -14.55 -10.15 -29.04
C PHE A 116 -15.15 -10.28 -30.44
N ARG A 117 -16.47 -10.14 -30.55
CA ARG A 117 -17.16 -10.25 -31.84
C ARG A 117 -18.34 -9.29 -31.91
N GLY A 118 -18.78 -9.00 -33.17
CA GLY A 118 -19.97 -8.19 -33.42
C GLY A 118 -19.89 -6.79 -32.81
N PRO A 119 -20.96 -6.33 -32.14
CA PRO A 119 -21.10 -4.93 -31.70
C PRO A 119 -19.99 -4.43 -30.78
N GLU A 120 -19.30 -5.33 -30.07
CA GLU A 120 -18.17 -4.94 -29.21
C GLU A 120 -16.97 -4.46 -30.05
N MET A 121 -16.70 -5.14 -31.18
CA MET A 121 -15.61 -4.76 -32.09
C MET A 121 -15.92 -3.51 -32.89
N ASP A 122 -17.19 -3.19 -33.11
CA ASP A 122 -17.61 -1.97 -33.81
C ASP A 122 -17.25 -0.71 -33.00
N LEU A 123 -17.15 -0.81 -31.66
CA LEU A 123 -16.74 0.27 -30.76
C LEU A 123 -15.22 0.46 -30.69
N LEU A 124 -14.43 -0.49 -31.20
CA LEU A 124 -12.96 -0.44 -31.08
C LEU A 124 -12.32 0.81 -31.71
N PRO A 125 -12.77 1.32 -32.88
CA PRO A 125 -12.23 2.55 -33.43
C PRO A 125 -12.43 3.76 -32.51
N ASP A 126 -13.62 3.92 -31.93
CA ASP A 126 -13.96 5.02 -31.03
C ASP A 126 -13.19 4.92 -29.72
N ILE A 127 -13.12 3.70 -29.14
CA ILE A 127 -12.30 3.41 -27.98
C ILE A 127 -10.84 3.82 -28.20
N LYS A 128 -10.27 3.55 -29.37
CA LYS A 128 -8.89 3.92 -29.69
C LYS A 128 -8.73 5.40 -30.00
N ALA A 129 -9.74 6.03 -30.63
CA ALA A 129 -9.71 7.43 -31.05
C ALA A 129 -9.82 8.42 -29.89
N MET A 130 -10.38 8.02 -28.74
CA MET A 130 -10.52 8.89 -27.56
C MET A 130 -9.16 9.46 -27.16
N LYS A 131 -9.04 10.80 -27.19
CA LYS A 131 -7.83 11.51 -26.79
C LYS A 131 -7.87 11.85 -25.32
N LEU A 132 -6.94 11.31 -24.56
CA LEU A 132 -6.85 11.52 -23.12
C LEU A 132 -6.54 12.99 -22.79
N SER A 133 -5.75 13.67 -23.61
CA SER A 133 -5.37 15.08 -23.42
C SER A 133 -6.55 16.07 -23.54
N GLU A 134 -7.67 15.65 -24.12
CA GLU A 134 -8.89 16.47 -24.24
C GLU A 134 -9.87 16.27 -23.06
N GLN A 135 -9.54 15.35 -22.13
CA GLN A 135 -10.37 15.03 -20.98
C GLN A 135 -9.99 15.89 -19.76
N SER A 136 -10.88 15.90 -18.73
CA SER A 136 -10.58 16.55 -17.46
C SER A 136 -9.33 15.98 -16.81
N LEU A 137 -8.64 16.75 -15.95
CA LEU A 137 -7.45 16.28 -15.24
C LEU A 137 -7.73 15.03 -14.41
N ALA A 138 -8.88 14.95 -13.78
CA ALA A 138 -9.27 13.79 -12.98
C ALA A 138 -9.34 12.50 -13.83
N ILE A 139 -9.87 12.58 -15.07
CA ILE A 139 -9.87 11.46 -16.02
C ILE A 139 -8.45 11.16 -16.49
N GLN A 140 -7.65 12.18 -16.83
CA GLN A 140 -6.26 12.00 -17.24
C GLN A 140 -5.42 11.30 -16.17
N TRP A 141 -5.74 11.56 -14.91
CA TRP A 141 -5.06 10.99 -13.73
C TRP A 141 -5.67 9.67 -13.24
N ASP A 142 -6.78 9.22 -13.83
CA ASP A 142 -7.55 8.05 -13.37
C ASP A 142 -7.97 8.15 -11.90
N LEU A 143 -8.31 9.33 -11.41
CA LEU A 143 -8.74 9.60 -10.04
C LEU A 143 -10.21 10.04 -10.01
N PRO A 144 -10.98 9.74 -8.96
CA PRO A 144 -12.25 10.40 -8.68
C PRO A 144 -12.07 11.93 -8.58
N ASP A 145 -13.07 12.71 -9.00
CA ASP A 145 -12.95 14.16 -9.08
C ASP A 145 -12.57 14.76 -7.72
N TRP A 146 -13.25 14.36 -6.64
CA TRP A 146 -12.97 14.84 -5.28
C TRP A 146 -11.52 14.59 -4.83
N LEU A 147 -10.93 13.46 -5.23
CA LEU A 147 -9.54 13.13 -4.89
C LEU A 147 -8.55 13.91 -5.76
N ALA A 148 -8.85 14.04 -7.04
CA ALA A 148 -8.05 14.86 -7.94
C ALA A 148 -7.99 16.33 -7.49
N ASP A 149 -9.12 16.90 -7.10
CA ASP A 149 -9.23 18.28 -6.60
C ASP A 149 -8.40 18.48 -5.31
N ARG A 150 -8.47 17.55 -4.35
CA ARG A 150 -7.69 17.62 -3.11
C ARG A 150 -6.18 17.52 -3.35
N LEU A 151 -5.76 16.58 -4.20
CA LEU A 151 -4.34 16.44 -4.54
C LEU A 151 -3.84 17.63 -5.34
N LEU A 152 -4.65 18.17 -6.25
CA LEU A 152 -4.35 19.37 -7.02
C LEU A 152 -4.17 20.60 -6.10
N ALA A 153 -5.08 20.78 -5.14
CA ALA A 153 -5.00 21.87 -4.18
C ALA A 153 -3.76 21.78 -3.28
N ARG A 154 -3.37 20.54 -2.91
CA ARG A 154 -2.20 20.30 -2.04
C ARG A 154 -0.86 20.41 -2.76
N HIS A 155 -0.75 19.86 -3.96
CA HIS A 155 0.54 19.65 -4.62
C HIS A 155 0.73 20.46 -5.92
N GLY A 156 -0.34 21.09 -6.42
CA GLY A 156 -0.35 21.67 -7.76
C GLY A 156 -0.38 20.64 -8.88
N ALA A 157 -0.57 21.12 -10.11
CA ALA A 157 -0.86 20.25 -11.26
C ALA A 157 0.29 19.31 -11.64
N GLU A 158 1.52 19.81 -11.64
CA GLU A 158 2.71 19.03 -12.05
C GLU A 158 2.99 17.87 -11.08
N GLN A 159 3.04 18.16 -9.79
CA GLN A 159 3.29 17.16 -8.75
C GLN A 159 2.16 16.13 -8.71
N THR A 160 0.90 16.56 -8.82
CA THR A 160 -0.26 15.65 -8.85
C THR A 160 -0.21 14.75 -10.07
N ALA A 161 0.17 15.26 -11.24
CA ALA A 161 0.32 14.45 -12.46
C ALA A 161 1.40 13.36 -12.28
N ARG A 162 2.56 13.72 -11.72
CA ARG A 162 3.65 12.76 -11.42
C ARG A 162 3.19 11.68 -10.43
N LEU A 163 2.53 12.09 -9.36
CA LEU A 163 1.98 11.19 -8.35
C LEU A 163 0.94 10.25 -8.96
N ALA A 164 -0.05 10.77 -9.68
CA ALA A 164 -1.09 9.98 -10.33
C ALA A 164 -0.52 8.95 -11.32
N LEU A 165 0.47 9.35 -12.12
CA LEU A 165 1.17 8.44 -13.03
C LEU A 165 1.85 7.30 -12.25
N SER A 166 2.53 7.62 -11.15
CA SER A 166 3.19 6.62 -10.33
C SER A 166 2.23 5.66 -9.63
N LEU A 167 1.05 6.15 -9.18
CA LEU A 167 0.01 5.36 -8.53
C LEU A 167 -0.64 4.33 -9.46
N ARG A 168 -0.59 4.53 -10.78
CA ARG A 168 -1.08 3.56 -11.78
C ARG A 168 -0.13 2.38 -12.01
N ASN A 169 1.14 2.49 -11.61
CA ASN A 169 2.11 1.41 -11.77
C ASN A 169 1.95 0.36 -10.66
N PRO A 170 2.11 -0.93 -10.95
CA PRO A 170 2.15 -1.95 -9.91
C PRO A 170 3.28 -1.69 -8.91
N ALA A 171 3.02 -1.87 -7.62
CA ALA A 171 4.04 -1.73 -6.59
C ALA A 171 5.11 -2.83 -6.71
N ALA A 172 6.35 -2.48 -6.39
CA ALA A 172 7.41 -3.47 -6.19
C ALA A 172 7.10 -4.39 -5.00
N MET A 173 7.76 -5.52 -4.93
CA MET A 173 7.71 -6.40 -3.77
C MET A 173 8.96 -6.19 -2.93
N ASP A 174 8.77 -5.58 -1.76
CA ASP A 174 9.84 -5.39 -0.78
C ASP A 174 9.68 -6.40 0.36
N ILE A 175 10.81 -6.83 0.90
CA ILE A 175 10.89 -7.68 2.08
C ILE A 175 11.75 -6.99 3.14
N ARG A 176 11.44 -7.25 4.40
CA ARG A 176 12.23 -6.83 5.54
C ARG A 176 12.92 -8.03 6.18
N VAL A 177 14.22 -7.95 6.34
CA VAL A 177 15.01 -8.95 7.06
C VAL A 177 14.57 -9.05 8.52
N ASN A 178 14.46 -10.26 9.04
CA ASN A 178 14.27 -10.50 10.46
C ASN A 178 15.63 -10.67 11.14
N THR A 179 16.03 -9.66 11.90
CA THR A 179 17.34 -9.63 12.57
C THR A 179 17.51 -10.63 13.71
N ILE A 180 16.46 -11.33 14.09
CA ILE A 180 16.55 -12.46 15.05
C ILE A 180 17.29 -13.66 14.40
N PHE A 181 17.14 -13.84 13.09
CA PHE A 181 17.66 -15.02 12.39
C PHE A 181 18.72 -14.71 11.34
N SER A 182 18.79 -13.47 10.83
CA SER A 182 19.65 -13.13 9.70
C SER A 182 20.04 -11.65 9.70
N ASN A 183 20.99 -11.30 8.85
CA ASN A 183 21.26 -9.92 8.45
C ASN A 183 20.99 -9.76 6.95
N ARG A 184 21.03 -8.51 6.46
CA ARG A 184 20.66 -8.20 5.07
C ARG A 184 21.55 -8.88 4.05
N ASP A 185 22.87 -8.87 4.27
CA ASP A 185 23.83 -9.40 3.31
C ASP A 185 23.77 -10.92 3.22
N THR A 186 23.61 -11.59 4.38
CA THR A 186 23.40 -13.05 4.44
C THR A 186 22.11 -13.45 3.72
N LEU A 187 21.01 -12.73 3.95
CA LEU A 187 19.73 -13.04 3.30
C LEU A 187 19.80 -12.76 1.78
N LEU A 188 20.42 -11.65 1.37
CA LEU A 188 20.62 -11.33 -0.05
C LEU A 188 21.36 -12.44 -0.77
N THR A 189 22.47 -12.90 -0.20
CA THR A 189 23.27 -14.00 -0.75
C THR A 189 22.46 -15.30 -0.83
N ALA A 190 21.71 -15.63 0.23
CA ALA A 190 20.92 -16.86 0.27
C ALA A 190 19.77 -16.86 -0.75
N LEU A 191 19.10 -15.71 -0.95
CA LEU A 191 18.08 -15.55 -1.98
C LEU A 191 18.66 -15.63 -3.39
N SER A 192 19.80 -14.99 -3.64
CA SER A 192 20.51 -15.07 -4.92
C SER A 192 20.89 -16.53 -5.27
N ASN A 193 21.41 -17.29 -4.31
CA ASN A 193 21.72 -18.70 -4.48
C ASN A 193 20.48 -19.57 -4.79
N SER A 194 19.30 -19.09 -4.41
CA SER A 194 18.01 -19.72 -4.72
C SER A 194 17.39 -19.21 -6.03
N GLY A 195 18.12 -18.40 -6.81
CA GLY A 195 17.66 -17.86 -8.08
C GLY A 195 16.68 -16.67 -7.94
N ILE A 196 16.56 -16.07 -6.74
CA ILE A 196 15.71 -14.90 -6.49
C ILE A 196 16.58 -13.64 -6.48
N ASN A 197 16.44 -12.82 -7.54
CA ASN A 197 17.18 -11.59 -7.67
C ASN A 197 16.59 -10.51 -6.75
N THR A 198 17.44 -10.01 -5.87
CA THR A 198 17.07 -8.93 -4.93
C THR A 198 18.16 -7.86 -4.88
N SER A 199 17.78 -6.64 -4.53
CA SER A 199 18.70 -5.54 -4.27
C SER A 199 18.33 -4.84 -2.95
N PRO A 200 19.28 -4.24 -2.23
CA PRO A 200 18.97 -3.37 -1.10
C PRO A 200 17.99 -2.27 -1.50
N THR A 201 17.02 -1.99 -0.64
CA THR A 201 16.16 -0.83 -0.81
C THR A 201 16.92 0.47 -0.45
N PRO A 202 16.53 1.64 -1.01
CA PRO A 202 17.30 2.89 -0.86
C PRO A 202 17.42 3.37 0.58
N TYR A 203 16.40 3.22 1.40
CA TYR A 203 16.31 3.87 2.70
C TYR A 203 16.38 2.90 3.88
N SER A 204 15.65 1.77 3.81
CA SER A 204 15.62 0.83 4.94
C SER A 204 16.89 0.00 5.04
N PRO A 205 17.63 0.05 6.18
CA PRO A 205 18.80 -0.80 6.39
C PRO A 205 18.53 -2.30 6.31
N LEU A 206 17.27 -2.71 6.51
CA LEU A 206 16.83 -4.11 6.49
C LEU A 206 15.99 -4.46 5.27
N GLY A 207 15.80 -3.51 4.35
CA GLY A 207 14.97 -3.69 3.17
C GLY A 207 15.70 -4.37 2.02
N LEU A 208 15.04 -5.32 1.36
CA LEU A 208 15.43 -5.87 0.07
C LEU A 208 14.24 -5.78 -0.88
N ARG A 209 14.49 -5.34 -2.12
CA ARG A 209 13.52 -5.27 -3.22
C ARG A 209 13.72 -6.44 -4.16
N LEU A 210 12.65 -7.15 -4.47
CA LEU A 210 12.67 -8.26 -5.42
C LEU A 210 12.53 -7.68 -6.84
N ALA A 211 13.34 -8.18 -7.78
CA ALA A 211 13.24 -7.83 -9.19
C ALA A 211 11.90 -8.29 -9.80
N ASP A 212 11.42 -9.44 -9.38
CA ASP A 212 10.18 -10.07 -9.81
C ASP A 212 9.25 -10.33 -8.62
N LYS A 213 8.06 -10.91 -8.87
CA LYS A 213 7.09 -11.31 -7.84
C LYS A 213 6.97 -12.83 -7.76
N PRO A 214 8.01 -13.55 -7.31
CA PRO A 214 7.93 -14.99 -7.15
C PRO A 214 6.95 -15.38 -6.03
N ALA A 215 6.57 -16.65 -5.97
CA ALA A 215 5.77 -17.22 -4.87
C ALA A 215 6.58 -17.30 -3.56
N ILE A 216 7.12 -16.15 -3.13
CA ILE A 216 8.07 -16.01 -2.01
C ILE A 216 7.56 -16.59 -0.69
N GLN A 217 6.23 -16.65 -0.53
CA GLN A 217 5.59 -17.16 0.68
C GLN A 217 5.78 -18.69 0.86
N GLN A 218 6.17 -19.40 -0.20
CA GLN A 218 6.49 -20.83 -0.16
C GLN A 218 8.01 -21.08 0.00
N HIS A 219 8.82 -20.02 -0.04
CA HIS A 219 10.26 -20.14 0.05
C HIS A 219 10.70 -20.63 1.45
N PRO A 220 11.64 -21.57 1.57
CA PRO A 220 12.09 -22.12 2.86
C PRO A 220 12.50 -21.03 3.86
N LEU A 221 13.24 -20.02 3.44
CA LEU A 221 13.66 -18.92 4.32
C LEU A 221 12.48 -18.07 4.81
N PHE A 222 11.40 -17.92 4.01
CA PHE A 222 10.19 -17.26 4.49
C PHE A 222 9.47 -18.12 5.53
N LEU A 223 9.34 -19.40 5.28
CA LEU A 223 8.72 -20.35 6.21
C LEU A 223 9.49 -20.47 7.52
N ALA A 224 10.82 -20.36 7.46
CA ALA A 224 11.70 -20.31 8.62
C ALA A 224 11.76 -18.94 9.34
N GLY A 225 11.11 -17.91 8.80
CA GLY A 225 10.98 -16.61 9.45
C GLY A 225 12.15 -15.64 9.26
N HIS A 226 13.05 -15.90 8.30
CA HIS A 226 14.20 -15.02 8.04
C HIS A 226 13.82 -13.64 7.51
N PHE A 227 12.63 -13.48 6.95
CA PHE A 227 12.11 -12.20 6.45
C PHE A 227 10.58 -12.13 6.43
N GLU A 228 10.07 -10.92 6.32
CA GLU A 228 8.65 -10.59 6.14
C GLU A 228 8.46 -9.77 4.87
N VAL A 229 7.33 -9.98 4.16
CA VAL A 229 6.93 -9.10 3.06
C VAL A 229 6.40 -7.81 3.65
N GLN A 230 7.07 -6.69 3.37
CA GLN A 230 6.70 -5.37 3.87
C GLN A 230 7.29 -4.28 2.98
N ASP A 231 6.44 -3.35 2.54
CA ASP A 231 6.86 -2.15 1.80
C ASP A 231 7.93 -1.36 2.58
N GLU A 232 8.90 -0.80 1.86
CA GLU A 232 10.00 -0.05 2.48
C GLU A 232 9.52 1.12 3.32
N GLY A 233 8.52 1.90 2.85
CA GLY A 233 7.96 3.02 3.60
C GLY A 233 7.34 2.56 4.93
N SER A 234 6.66 1.40 4.93
CA SER A 234 6.13 0.80 6.16
C SER A 234 7.24 0.36 7.13
N GLN A 235 8.43 -0.03 6.63
CA GLN A 235 9.57 -0.37 7.46
C GLN A 235 10.12 0.87 8.20
N LEU A 236 10.17 2.02 7.54
CA LEU A 236 10.70 3.28 8.09
C LEU A 236 9.93 3.76 9.32
N LEU A 237 8.64 3.46 9.43
CA LEU A 237 7.84 3.80 10.62
C LEU A 237 8.40 3.19 11.91
N SER A 238 8.99 2.00 11.82
CA SER A 238 9.63 1.35 12.97
C SER A 238 10.91 2.07 13.40
N TYR A 239 11.65 2.64 12.45
CA TYR A 239 12.85 3.45 12.74
C TYR A 239 12.51 4.81 13.33
N LEU A 240 11.37 5.41 12.98
CA LEU A 240 10.89 6.63 13.64
C LEU A 240 10.54 6.38 15.11
N LEU A 241 9.94 5.24 15.41
CA LEU A 241 9.69 4.86 16.80
C LEU A 241 10.99 4.55 17.54
N ALA A 242 11.93 3.89 16.88
CA ALA A 242 13.25 3.52 17.38
C ALA A 242 13.23 2.86 18.78
N PRO A 243 12.49 1.76 19.00
CA PRO A 243 12.36 1.15 20.30
C PRO A 243 13.69 0.56 20.77
N LYS A 244 13.94 0.62 22.08
CA LYS A 244 15.16 0.12 22.71
C LYS A 244 14.92 -1.20 23.43
N ARG A 245 15.97 -1.96 23.59
CA ARG A 245 15.95 -3.20 24.39
C ARG A 245 15.47 -2.93 25.82
N GLY A 246 14.49 -3.71 26.28
CA GLY A 246 13.98 -3.62 27.65
C GLY A 246 12.81 -2.64 27.86
N GLU A 247 12.50 -1.79 26.87
CA GLU A 247 11.38 -0.84 26.93
C GLU A 247 10.01 -1.53 26.94
N MET A 248 9.00 -0.80 27.39
CA MET A 248 7.58 -1.12 27.20
C MET A 248 7.06 -0.37 25.99
N VAL A 249 6.64 -1.10 24.99
CA VAL A 249 6.23 -0.55 23.68
C VAL A 249 4.79 -1.00 23.37
N VAL A 250 4.04 -0.14 22.69
CA VAL A 250 2.69 -0.44 22.18
C VAL A 250 2.64 -0.19 20.68
N ASP A 251 2.17 -1.17 19.93
CA ASP A 251 1.63 -1.02 18.58
C ASP A 251 0.10 -0.95 18.72
N PHE A 252 -0.46 0.26 18.60
CA PHE A 252 -1.84 0.55 18.99
C PHE A 252 -2.88 0.06 17.96
N CYS A 253 -2.47 -0.09 16.70
CA CYS A 253 -3.31 -0.58 15.61
C CYS A 253 -2.56 -1.68 14.84
N ALA A 254 -2.20 -2.75 15.52
CA ALA A 254 -1.21 -3.74 15.06
C ALA A 254 -1.59 -4.47 13.76
N GLY A 255 -2.87 -4.57 13.45
CA GLY A 255 -3.34 -5.25 12.25
C GLY A 255 -2.91 -6.72 12.20
N SER A 256 -2.26 -7.11 11.12
CA SER A 256 -1.65 -8.44 10.96
C SER A 256 -0.19 -8.52 11.44
N GLY A 257 0.29 -7.53 12.21
CA GLY A 257 1.53 -7.58 12.96
C GLY A 257 2.80 -7.20 12.19
N GLY A 258 2.71 -6.64 10.98
CA GLY A 258 3.90 -6.32 10.19
C GLY A 258 4.88 -5.39 10.89
N LYS A 259 4.38 -4.28 11.47
CA LYS A 259 5.15 -3.32 12.24
C LYS A 259 5.51 -3.86 13.62
N THR A 260 4.57 -4.55 14.28
CA THR A 260 4.84 -5.23 15.57
C THR A 260 6.07 -6.13 15.50
N LEU A 261 6.18 -6.96 14.43
CA LEU A 261 7.32 -7.85 14.25
C LEU A 261 8.64 -7.09 14.00
N ALA A 262 8.58 -5.93 13.33
CA ALA A 262 9.74 -5.06 13.18
C ALA A 262 10.21 -4.52 14.54
N LEU A 263 9.27 -3.96 15.32
CA LEU A 263 9.55 -3.40 16.64
C LEU A 263 10.13 -4.46 17.59
N GLY A 264 9.52 -5.66 17.63
CA GLY A 264 10.01 -6.76 18.45
C GLY A 264 11.42 -7.21 18.11
N ALA A 265 11.76 -7.24 16.81
CA ALA A 265 13.11 -7.56 16.33
C ALA A 265 14.12 -6.46 16.73
N MET A 266 13.77 -5.17 16.59
CA MET A 266 14.60 -4.03 17.03
C MET A 266 14.85 -4.05 18.53
N MET A 267 13.88 -4.50 19.33
CA MET A 267 14.01 -4.71 20.77
C MET A 267 14.84 -5.96 21.13
N HIS A 268 15.34 -6.72 20.15
CA HIS A 268 16.02 -8.00 20.38
C HIS A 268 15.20 -8.97 21.23
N SER A 269 13.88 -9.01 21.01
CA SER A 269 12.93 -9.85 21.76
C SER A 269 12.97 -9.65 23.30
N ALA A 270 13.37 -8.46 23.77
CA ALA A 270 13.45 -8.11 25.19
C ALA A 270 12.46 -6.97 25.53
N GLY A 271 12.13 -6.81 26.83
CA GLY A 271 11.09 -5.86 27.24
C GLY A 271 9.67 -6.39 27.01
N ARG A 272 8.71 -5.49 26.80
CA ARG A 272 7.30 -5.85 26.54
C ARG A 272 6.76 -5.08 25.36
N LEU A 273 6.19 -5.78 24.40
CA LEU A 273 5.55 -5.20 23.23
C LEU A 273 4.07 -5.65 23.19
N TYR A 274 3.18 -4.71 23.44
CA TYR A 274 1.74 -4.94 23.31
C TYR A 274 1.31 -4.63 21.86
N ALA A 275 0.52 -5.53 21.28
CA ALA A 275 -0.02 -5.39 19.94
C ALA A 275 -1.55 -5.35 20.02
N PHE A 276 -2.14 -4.15 19.98
CA PHE A 276 -3.59 -3.96 20.09
C PHE A 276 -4.25 -3.93 18.70
N ASP A 277 -5.39 -4.57 18.57
CA ASP A 277 -6.29 -4.41 17.41
C ASP A 277 -7.73 -4.70 17.84
N VAL A 278 -8.69 -4.05 17.17
CA VAL A 278 -10.13 -4.28 17.35
C VAL A 278 -10.64 -5.44 16.51
N SER A 279 -9.84 -5.99 15.62
CA SER A 279 -10.22 -7.04 14.68
C SER A 279 -9.60 -8.38 15.06
N GLU A 280 -10.44 -9.28 15.57
CA GLU A 280 -10.03 -10.66 15.83
C GLU A 280 -9.47 -11.35 14.58
N LYS A 281 -10.07 -11.09 13.41
CA LYS A 281 -9.62 -11.64 12.13
C LYS A 281 -8.19 -11.20 11.77
N ARG A 282 -7.81 -9.96 12.06
CA ARG A 282 -6.44 -9.46 11.83
C ARG A 282 -5.47 -10.12 12.80
N LEU A 283 -5.81 -10.19 14.07
CA LEU A 283 -4.99 -10.86 15.08
C LEU A 283 -4.84 -12.36 14.84
N ALA A 284 -5.86 -13.01 14.27
CA ALA A 284 -5.76 -14.41 13.84
C ALA A 284 -4.72 -14.60 12.73
N ARG A 285 -4.61 -13.63 11.79
CA ARG A 285 -3.56 -13.61 10.74
C ARG A 285 -2.18 -13.29 11.31
N PHE A 286 -2.10 -12.58 12.41
CA PHE A 286 -0.85 -12.28 13.09
C PHE A 286 -0.22 -13.51 13.76
N LYS A 287 -1.02 -14.41 14.35
CA LYS A 287 -0.54 -15.59 15.09
C LYS A 287 0.52 -16.44 14.35
N PRO A 288 0.31 -16.90 13.10
CA PRO A 288 1.30 -17.70 12.39
C PRO A 288 2.59 -16.92 12.06
N ARG A 289 2.49 -15.62 11.79
CA ARG A 289 3.64 -14.73 11.55
C ARG A 289 4.47 -14.58 12.82
N PHE A 290 3.80 -14.33 13.95
CA PHE A 290 4.45 -14.23 15.26
C PHE A 290 5.17 -15.54 15.61
N LYS A 291 4.50 -16.71 15.42
CA LYS A 291 5.11 -18.01 15.70
C LYS A 291 6.42 -18.23 14.94
N ARG A 292 6.49 -17.83 13.66
CA ARG A 292 7.71 -18.03 12.85
C ARG A 292 8.77 -16.94 13.07
N SER A 293 8.43 -15.81 13.71
CA SER A 293 9.35 -14.67 13.87
C SER A 293 10.48 -14.90 14.86
N GLY A 294 10.36 -15.88 15.75
CA GLY A 294 11.31 -16.12 16.85
C GLY A 294 11.18 -15.15 18.02
N LEU A 295 10.19 -14.25 17.99
CA LEU A 295 9.97 -13.29 19.06
C LEU A 295 9.23 -13.93 20.24
N SER A 296 9.56 -13.50 21.47
CA SER A 296 8.91 -13.95 22.72
C SER A 296 8.32 -12.81 23.55
N ASN A 297 8.62 -11.56 23.19
CA ASN A 297 8.24 -10.36 23.97
C ASN A 297 6.94 -9.69 23.53
N VAL A 298 6.19 -10.29 22.59
CA VAL A 298 4.97 -9.70 22.00
C VAL A 298 3.73 -10.28 22.67
N THR A 299 2.80 -9.39 23.05
CA THR A 299 1.50 -9.73 23.63
C THR A 299 0.38 -9.20 22.71
N PRO A 300 -0.14 -10.02 21.78
CA PRO A 300 -1.31 -9.64 21.00
C PRO A 300 -2.55 -9.54 21.88
N GLN A 301 -3.32 -8.45 21.75
CA GLN A 301 -4.47 -8.19 22.60
C GLN A 301 -5.62 -7.63 21.80
N LEU A 302 -6.72 -8.37 21.74
CA LEU A 302 -7.99 -7.87 21.20
C LEU A 302 -8.56 -6.83 22.17
N ILE A 303 -8.90 -5.67 21.66
CA ILE A 303 -9.54 -4.57 22.37
C ILE A 303 -10.90 -4.25 21.75
N SER A 304 -11.83 -3.69 22.51
CA SER A 304 -13.15 -3.31 22.01
C SER A 304 -13.10 -1.99 21.22
N ASN A 305 -12.33 -1.04 21.68
CA ASN A 305 -12.07 0.27 21.08
C ASN A 305 -10.87 0.92 21.79
N GLU A 306 -10.54 2.17 21.42
CA GLU A 306 -9.45 2.95 21.99
C GLU A 306 -9.60 3.32 23.48
N HIS A 307 -10.78 3.10 24.06
CA HIS A 307 -11.09 3.37 25.48
C HIS A 307 -11.16 2.09 26.34
N ASP A 308 -10.76 0.95 25.79
CA ASP A 308 -10.77 -0.34 26.51
C ASP A 308 -10.00 -0.26 27.84
N ILE A 309 -10.52 -0.94 28.88
CA ILE A 309 -9.92 -0.95 30.22
C ILE A 309 -8.49 -1.50 30.21
N ARG A 310 -8.15 -2.37 29.28
CA ARG A 310 -6.81 -2.96 29.15
C ARG A 310 -5.80 -1.89 28.75
N ILE A 311 -6.20 -0.94 27.89
CA ILE A 311 -5.41 0.22 27.49
C ILE A 311 -5.23 1.15 28.69
N LYS A 312 -6.32 1.50 29.39
CA LYS A 312 -6.30 2.41 30.54
C LYS A 312 -5.34 1.98 31.66
N ARG A 313 -5.14 0.67 31.85
CA ARG A 313 -4.19 0.13 32.82
C ARG A 313 -2.72 0.46 32.55
N LEU A 314 -2.43 0.86 31.31
CA LEU A 314 -1.07 1.20 30.86
C LEU A 314 -0.81 2.71 30.84
N ASN A 315 -1.76 3.54 31.27
CA ASN A 315 -1.61 4.99 31.29
C ASN A 315 -0.33 5.44 32.01
N GLY A 316 0.47 6.27 31.36
CA GLY A 316 1.72 6.83 31.88
C GLY A 316 2.86 5.83 32.10
N LYS A 317 2.78 4.63 31.50
CA LYS A 317 3.75 3.54 31.74
C LYS A 317 4.56 3.16 30.52
N ILE A 318 4.20 3.63 29.35
CA ILE A 318 4.74 3.18 28.07
C ILE A 318 5.85 4.11 27.61
N ASP A 319 6.99 3.52 27.23
CA ASP A 319 8.13 4.24 26.70
C ASP A 319 7.86 4.75 25.27
N ARG A 320 7.25 3.89 24.44
CA ARG A 320 7.01 4.21 23.03
C ARG A 320 5.69 3.64 22.54
N VAL A 321 4.93 4.44 21.79
CA VAL A 321 3.67 4.02 21.14
C VAL A 321 3.73 4.31 19.65
N LEU A 322 3.43 3.30 18.84
CA LEU A 322 3.15 3.47 17.42
C LEU A 322 1.63 3.47 17.22
N VAL A 323 1.13 4.48 16.55
CA VAL A 323 -0.25 4.57 16.06
C VAL A 323 -0.21 4.54 14.54
N ASP A 324 -0.21 3.34 13.96
CA ASP A 324 -0.46 3.14 12.51
C ASP A 324 -1.96 3.18 12.30
N ALA A 325 -2.51 4.38 12.20
CA ALA A 325 -3.94 4.65 12.32
C ALA A 325 -4.75 4.04 11.16
N PRO A 326 -5.98 3.57 11.43
CA PRO A 326 -6.90 3.25 10.35
C PRO A 326 -7.16 4.50 9.51
N CYS A 327 -6.97 4.41 8.20
CA CYS A 327 -7.03 5.54 7.28
C CYS A 327 -7.65 5.14 5.94
N SER A 328 -7.83 6.10 5.03
CA SER A 328 -8.35 5.87 3.68
C SER A 328 -7.52 4.86 2.87
N GLY A 329 -6.22 4.73 3.17
CA GLY A 329 -5.32 3.84 2.46
C GLY A 329 -4.90 4.33 1.07
N LEU A 330 -5.20 5.58 0.70
CA LEU A 330 -4.98 6.12 -0.64
C LEU A 330 -3.51 6.19 -1.05
N GLY A 331 -2.58 6.10 -0.13
CA GLY A 331 -1.15 5.93 -0.42
C GLY A 331 -0.80 4.56 -0.99
N THR A 332 -1.69 3.57 -0.87
CA THR A 332 -1.46 2.18 -1.32
C THR A 332 -2.16 1.83 -2.64
N LEU A 333 -2.60 2.82 -3.42
CA LEU A 333 -3.34 2.62 -4.68
C LEU A 333 -2.57 1.76 -5.70
N ARG A 334 -1.26 1.72 -5.64
CA ARG A 334 -0.44 0.81 -6.46
C ARG A 334 -0.76 -0.67 -6.20
N ARG A 335 -1.17 -1.00 -4.95
CA ARG A 335 -1.55 -2.36 -4.51
C ARG A 335 -3.06 -2.57 -4.55
N ASN A 336 -3.80 -1.55 -4.13
CA ASN A 336 -5.25 -1.58 -3.93
C ASN A 336 -5.94 -0.48 -4.77
N PRO A 337 -5.95 -0.60 -6.11
CA PRO A 337 -6.47 0.47 -6.98
C PRO A 337 -7.99 0.70 -6.84
N ASP A 338 -8.73 -0.26 -6.25
CA ASP A 338 -10.14 -0.15 -5.95
C ASP A 338 -10.44 0.84 -4.80
N LEU A 339 -9.47 1.12 -3.91
CA LEU A 339 -9.67 2.03 -2.79
C LEU A 339 -10.14 3.41 -3.23
N LYS A 340 -9.62 3.96 -4.32
CA LYS A 340 -10.03 5.28 -4.82
C LYS A 340 -11.52 5.38 -5.16
N PHE A 341 -12.20 4.25 -5.44
CA PHE A 341 -13.63 4.18 -5.72
C PHE A 341 -14.47 3.74 -4.52
N ARG A 342 -13.82 3.21 -3.48
CA ARG A 342 -14.46 2.78 -2.24
C ARG A 342 -14.41 3.84 -1.14
N GLN A 343 -13.59 4.87 -1.32
CA GLN A 343 -13.52 6.02 -0.42
C GLN A 343 -14.35 7.18 -0.95
N SER A 344 -14.83 8.00 -0.03
CA SER A 344 -15.53 9.24 -0.31
C SER A 344 -15.06 10.35 0.65
N PRO A 345 -15.38 11.63 0.37
CA PRO A 345 -15.13 12.72 1.33
C PRO A 345 -15.69 12.45 2.73
N GLU A 346 -16.89 11.85 2.81
CA GLU A 346 -17.58 11.53 4.06
C GLU A 346 -16.83 10.45 4.84
N SER A 347 -16.41 9.36 4.15
CA SER A 347 -15.64 8.28 4.79
C SER A 347 -14.29 8.77 5.32
N VAL A 348 -13.64 9.71 4.61
CA VAL A 348 -12.40 10.33 5.08
C VAL A 348 -12.65 11.19 6.32
N ALA A 349 -13.73 11.98 6.36
CA ALA A 349 -14.08 12.78 7.53
C ALA A 349 -14.35 11.88 8.76
N GLU A 350 -15.08 10.79 8.61
CA GLU A 350 -15.31 9.81 9.68
C GLU A 350 -13.99 9.19 10.18
N LEU A 351 -13.09 8.85 9.27
CA LEU A 351 -11.76 8.31 9.61
C LEU A 351 -10.92 9.34 10.38
N SER A 352 -10.93 10.61 9.98
CA SER A 352 -10.20 11.70 10.65
C SER A 352 -10.65 11.87 12.10
N VAL A 353 -11.96 11.84 12.37
CA VAL A 353 -12.51 11.86 13.74
C VAL A 353 -12.01 10.67 14.56
N LYS A 354 -12.01 9.48 13.96
CA LYS A 354 -11.52 8.26 14.62
C LYS A 354 -10.01 8.30 14.88
N GLN A 355 -9.23 8.82 13.96
CA GLN A 355 -7.79 8.99 14.09
C GLN A 355 -7.45 9.93 15.24
N ALA A 356 -8.13 11.07 15.36
CA ALA A 356 -7.95 12.00 16.47
C ALA A 356 -8.26 11.34 17.83
N SER A 357 -9.35 10.56 17.93
CA SER A 357 -9.72 9.83 19.14
C SER A 357 -8.65 8.78 19.53
N ILE A 358 -8.16 8.02 18.54
CA ILE A 358 -7.12 7.00 18.75
C ILE A 358 -5.81 7.66 19.20
N LEU A 359 -5.38 8.74 18.56
CA LEU A 359 -4.16 9.47 18.90
C LEU A 359 -4.21 10.00 20.33
N ALA A 360 -5.31 10.63 20.73
CA ALA A 360 -5.52 11.12 22.10
C ALA A 360 -5.54 9.99 23.14
N ALA A 361 -6.11 8.83 22.80
CA ALA A 361 -6.09 7.67 23.70
C ALA A 361 -4.68 7.07 23.83
N ALA A 362 -3.93 6.98 22.74
CA ALA A 362 -2.56 6.49 22.72
C ALA A 362 -1.59 7.41 23.49
N ALA A 363 -1.76 8.72 23.39
CA ALA A 363 -0.97 9.73 24.09
C ALA A 363 -1.00 9.54 25.64
N ARG A 364 -2.14 9.12 26.18
CA ARG A 364 -2.28 8.86 27.64
C ARG A 364 -1.37 7.74 28.15
N LEU A 365 -0.94 6.84 27.27
CA LEU A 365 -0.07 5.72 27.64
C LEU A 365 1.36 6.17 27.89
N ILE A 366 1.79 7.22 27.18
CA ILE A 366 3.17 7.68 27.13
C ILE A 366 3.58 8.27 28.49
N LYS A 367 4.69 7.80 29.05
CA LYS A 367 5.35 8.39 30.21
C LYS A 367 6.11 9.69 29.84
N PRO A 368 6.43 10.59 30.78
CA PRO A 368 7.35 11.70 30.52
C PRO A 368 8.65 11.22 29.88
N GLY A 369 9.16 11.92 28.88
CA GLY A 369 10.32 11.53 28.07
C GLY A 369 10.05 10.41 27.06
N GLY A 370 8.83 9.91 26.96
CA GLY A 370 8.45 8.87 26.01
C GLY A 370 8.09 9.41 24.62
N ARG A 371 8.08 8.51 23.62
CA ARG A 371 7.85 8.85 22.20
C ARG A 371 6.57 8.23 21.69
N LEU A 372 5.81 9.02 20.94
CA LEU A 372 4.61 8.64 20.21
C LEU A 372 4.82 8.89 18.71
N VAL A 373 4.61 7.88 17.89
CA VAL A 373 4.61 8.03 16.44
C VAL A 373 3.19 7.84 15.92
N TYR A 374 2.65 8.87 15.29
CA TYR A 374 1.42 8.82 14.53
C TYR A 374 1.75 8.56 13.07
N ALA A 375 1.09 7.61 12.43
CA ALA A 375 1.32 7.28 11.04
C ALA A 375 0.03 6.88 10.31
N THR A 376 0.00 7.13 9.01
CA THR A 376 -1.05 6.69 8.07
C THR A 376 -0.43 6.24 6.74
N CYS A 377 -1.19 5.46 5.97
CA CYS A 377 -0.91 5.26 4.54
C CYS A 377 -1.87 6.09 3.67
N SER A 378 -2.13 7.34 4.07
CA SER A 378 -2.96 8.31 3.35
C SER A 378 -2.11 9.36 2.63
N LEU A 379 -2.67 9.91 1.55
CA LEU A 379 -2.12 11.07 0.82
C LEU A 379 -2.80 12.38 1.22
N LEU A 380 -3.80 12.34 2.09
CA LEU A 380 -4.68 13.46 2.40
C LEU A 380 -4.22 14.22 3.64
N GLN A 381 -4.22 15.53 3.56
CA GLN A 381 -3.81 16.42 4.64
C GLN A 381 -4.71 16.27 5.88
N GLU A 382 -6.01 16.09 5.68
CA GLU A 382 -7.01 15.94 6.75
C GLU A 382 -6.84 14.66 7.58
N GLU A 383 -6.13 13.65 7.09
CA GLU A 383 -5.77 12.44 7.82
C GLU A 383 -4.34 12.51 8.41
N ASN A 384 -3.56 13.49 8.02
CA ASN A 384 -2.13 13.62 8.27
C ASN A 384 -1.82 14.85 9.14
N GLU A 385 -1.38 15.94 8.52
CA GLU A 385 -0.91 17.14 9.21
C GLU A 385 -1.99 17.79 10.07
N ASP A 386 -3.25 17.80 9.61
CA ASP A 386 -4.36 18.43 10.35
C ASP A 386 -4.61 17.70 11.67
N ILE A 387 -4.51 16.34 11.67
CA ILE A 387 -4.65 15.54 12.90
C ILE A 387 -3.53 15.89 13.89
N VAL A 388 -2.28 15.96 13.42
CA VAL A 388 -1.12 16.26 14.27
C VAL A 388 -1.19 17.69 14.82
N THR A 389 -1.54 18.65 13.98
CA THR A 389 -1.67 20.07 14.36
C THR A 389 -2.75 20.24 15.43
N ALA A 390 -3.92 19.65 15.21
CA ALA A 390 -5.02 19.71 16.17
C ALA A 390 -4.66 19.02 17.50
N PHE A 391 -3.92 17.90 17.43
CA PHE A 391 -3.44 17.20 18.62
C PHE A 391 -2.48 18.06 19.43
N LEU A 392 -1.46 18.64 18.82
CA LEU A 392 -0.46 19.47 19.51
C LEU A 392 -1.08 20.72 20.14
N ALA A 393 -2.09 21.30 19.50
CA ALA A 393 -2.82 22.44 20.07
C ALA A 393 -3.59 22.08 21.36
N GLN A 394 -4.02 20.82 21.53
CA GLN A 394 -4.74 20.32 22.70
C GLN A 394 -3.85 19.66 23.76
N HIS A 395 -2.62 19.31 23.39
CA HIS A 395 -1.67 18.56 24.20
C HIS A 395 -0.32 19.27 24.29
N PRO A 396 -0.24 20.39 25.04
CA PRO A 396 1.00 21.19 25.13
C PRO A 396 2.17 20.45 25.81
N GLU A 397 1.89 19.32 26.46
CA GLU A 397 2.92 18.44 27.01
C GLU A 397 3.63 17.60 25.93
N PHE A 398 3.20 17.66 24.67
CA PHE A 398 3.88 17.01 23.56
C PHE A 398 4.51 18.04 22.63
N SER A 399 5.67 17.70 22.09
CA SER A 399 6.35 18.47 21.03
C SER A 399 6.63 17.62 19.82
N LEU A 400 6.62 18.24 18.64
CA LEU A 400 7.01 17.61 17.38
C LEU A 400 8.54 17.48 17.32
N LYS A 401 9.05 16.30 17.04
CA LYS A 401 10.45 16.04 16.73
C LYS A 401 10.61 15.82 15.22
N PRO A 402 11.52 16.54 14.54
CA PRO A 402 11.68 16.37 13.09
C PRO A 402 11.97 14.92 12.70
N ALA A 403 11.15 14.37 11.81
CA ALA A 403 11.30 12.98 11.35
C ALA A 403 12.68 12.74 10.71
N GLN A 404 13.17 13.72 9.95
CA GLN A 404 14.50 13.67 9.35
C GLN A 404 15.61 13.51 10.40
N ALA A 405 15.53 14.22 11.52
CA ALA A 405 16.51 14.11 12.60
C ALA A 405 16.49 12.72 13.23
N VAL A 406 15.29 12.17 13.48
CA VAL A 406 15.13 10.82 14.04
C VAL A 406 15.67 9.75 13.10
N LEU A 407 15.44 9.86 11.80
CA LEU A 407 15.99 8.94 10.81
C LEU A 407 17.51 9.05 10.70
N ALA A 408 18.05 10.26 10.77
CA ALA A 408 19.50 10.49 10.77
C ALA A 408 20.19 9.85 11.99
N GLU A 409 19.56 9.88 13.18
CA GLU A 409 20.01 9.14 14.38
C GLU A 409 20.11 7.62 14.15
N GLN A 410 19.34 7.09 13.18
CA GLN A 410 19.34 5.69 12.76
C GLN A 410 20.19 5.43 11.50
N HIS A 411 21.04 6.40 11.11
CA HIS A 411 21.87 6.36 9.90
C HIS A 411 21.05 6.21 8.59
N ILE A 412 19.82 6.71 8.58
CA ILE A 412 18.94 6.75 7.40
C ILE A 412 18.93 8.17 6.87
N MET A 413 19.59 8.38 5.72
CA MET A 413 19.67 9.68 5.07
C MET A 413 18.47 9.84 4.13
N LEU A 414 17.42 10.49 4.63
CA LEU A 414 16.21 10.82 3.90
C LEU A 414 15.80 12.25 4.20
N ASP A 415 15.78 13.09 3.18
CA ASP A 415 15.33 14.48 3.29
C ASP A 415 13.80 14.52 3.31
N THR A 416 13.23 14.70 4.51
CA THR A 416 11.79 14.64 4.74
C THR A 416 11.28 15.73 5.71
N GLY A 417 12.16 16.53 6.32
CA GLY A 417 11.80 17.61 7.22
C GLY A 417 11.16 17.15 8.53
N ASP A 418 10.12 17.87 8.95
CA ASP A 418 9.43 17.63 10.23
C ASP A 418 8.60 16.33 10.23
N PHE A 419 8.00 16.01 9.11
CA PHE A 419 7.17 14.82 8.92
C PHE A 419 7.84 13.84 7.96
N LEU A 420 7.63 12.54 8.17
CA LEU A 420 7.89 11.58 7.12
C LEU A 420 6.76 11.69 6.09
N GLN A 421 7.09 12.05 4.87
CA GLN A 421 6.17 12.10 3.73
C GLN A 421 6.75 11.29 2.58
N LEU A 422 6.20 10.11 2.35
CA LEU A 422 6.61 9.23 1.27
C LEU A 422 5.53 9.13 0.21
N ASN A 423 5.95 9.03 -1.03
CA ASN A 423 5.06 8.78 -2.15
C ASN A 423 5.79 7.98 -3.25
N PRO A 424 5.05 7.29 -4.12
CA PRO A 424 5.66 6.43 -5.12
C PRO A 424 6.40 7.18 -6.24
N ALA A 425 6.12 8.46 -6.46
CA ALA A 425 6.76 9.25 -7.51
C ALA A 425 8.21 9.61 -7.16
N ASP A 426 8.45 9.93 -5.89
CA ASP A 426 9.73 10.45 -5.42
C ASP A 426 10.57 9.38 -4.70
N HIS A 427 9.92 8.41 -4.05
CA HIS A 427 10.58 7.45 -3.17
C HIS A 427 10.47 5.99 -3.64
N ALA A 428 9.67 5.71 -4.68
CA ALA A 428 9.36 4.35 -5.14
C ALA A 428 8.75 3.41 -4.08
N THR A 429 8.26 3.97 -2.96
CA THR A 429 7.53 3.29 -1.88
C THR A 429 6.02 3.48 -2.06
N ASP A 430 5.19 2.85 -1.24
CA ASP A 430 3.81 3.29 -1.07
C ASP A 430 3.77 4.66 -0.39
N GLY A 431 2.62 5.36 -0.46
CA GLY A 431 2.43 6.63 0.23
C GLY A 431 2.30 6.42 1.73
N PHE A 432 3.16 7.09 2.51
CA PHE A 432 3.08 7.10 3.97
C PHE A 432 3.29 8.50 4.51
N PHE A 433 2.61 8.77 5.61
CA PHE A 433 2.85 9.92 6.46
C PHE A 433 3.20 9.45 7.87
N ALA A 434 4.12 10.14 8.55
CA ALA A 434 4.29 9.97 9.99
C ALA A 434 4.82 11.24 10.67
N ALA A 435 4.38 11.43 11.92
CA ALA A 435 4.86 12.45 12.85
C ALA A 435 5.43 11.79 14.10
N VAL A 436 6.56 12.30 14.57
CA VAL A 436 7.20 11.88 15.82
C VAL A 436 6.90 12.90 16.89
N LEU A 437 6.29 12.47 17.99
CA LEU A 437 5.87 13.30 19.10
C LEU A 437 6.61 12.83 20.36
N GLU A 438 7.17 13.75 21.13
CA GLU A 438 7.82 13.45 22.41
C GLU A 438 7.08 14.16 23.55
N ARG A 439 6.84 13.44 24.63
CA ARG A 439 6.21 13.98 25.84
C ARG A 439 7.26 14.58 26.75
N ALA A 440 7.07 15.83 27.17
CA ALA A 440 7.90 16.50 28.15
C ALA A 440 7.87 15.83 29.51
#